data_231730c5c9863de100bd70ca90855d7c
#
_entry.id   231730c5c9863de100bd70ca90855d7c
#
_cell.length_a   1.000
_cell.length_b   1.000
_cell.length_c   1.000
_cell.angle_alpha   90.00
_cell.angle_beta   90.00
_cell.angle_gamma   90.00
#
_symmetry.space_group_name_H-M   'P 1'
#
loop_
_entity.id
_entity.type
_entity.pdbx_description
1 polymer ?
#
loop_
_entity_poly.entity_id
_entity_poly.type
_entity_poly.pdbx_seq_one_letter_code
_entity_poly.pdbx_strand_id
1 'polypeptide(L)'
;LRPGGTLVYSTCTFNRDEDEGALERMAAWAGDEIAESEETAVEDAWGIVCGRVGAFRTFRFYPHRTCGEGFFAAVARKSFDTGGRVRTPKARRTVFAAVDRKTAGELARWVRDPDGMRFAAVADTCYAWYAAQTDAVRLLSGALPVIYSGVALGQVFKGVLKPDPALAFFDGLCRGALPVA
;
A
#
# COMPACT_ATOMS: atom_id res chain seq x y z
N LEU A 1 6.16 -1.15 -9.11
CA LEU A 1 5.14 -1.63 -10.05
C LEU A 1 5.69 -2.77 -10.89
N ARG A 2 4.84 -3.72 -11.25
CA ARG A 2 5.15 -4.74 -12.26
C ARG A 2 5.14 -4.12 -13.65
N PRO A 3 5.87 -4.69 -14.64
CA PRO A 3 5.74 -4.27 -16.03
C PRO A 3 4.27 -4.22 -16.46
N GLY A 4 3.87 -3.18 -17.17
CA GLY A 4 2.49 -2.92 -17.54
C GLY A 4 1.54 -2.48 -16.41
N GLY A 5 2.01 -2.39 -15.16
CA GLY A 5 1.22 -1.93 -14.03
C GLY A 5 0.86 -0.44 -14.13
N THR A 6 -0.34 -0.07 -13.69
CA THR A 6 -0.81 1.32 -13.67
C THR A 6 -0.37 2.03 -12.40
N LEU A 7 0.14 3.24 -12.54
CA LEU A 7 0.40 4.20 -11.48
C LEU A 7 -0.70 5.25 -11.49
N VAL A 8 -1.32 5.47 -10.34
CA VAL A 8 -2.22 6.60 -10.11
C VAL A 8 -1.60 7.44 -9.00
N TYR A 9 -1.37 8.71 -9.30
CA TYR A 9 -0.92 9.72 -8.35
C TYR A 9 -2.05 10.72 -8.12
N SER A 10 -2.25 11.16 -6.89
CA SER A 10 -3.29 12.14 -6.61
C SER A 10 -2.94 13.04 -5.43
N THR A 11 -3.43 14.29 -5.47
CA THR A 11 -3.35 15.25 -4.38
C THR A 11 -4.66 16.02 -4.25
N CYS A 12 -4.89 16.62 -3.08
CA CYS A 12 -6.00 17.55 -2.85
C CYS A 12 -5.54 19.02 -2.87
N THR A 13 -4.32 19.31 -3.35
CA THR A 13 -3.79 20.67 -3.43
C THR A 13 -3.91 21.24 -4.83
N PHE A 14 -3.70 22.56 -4.96
CA PHE A 14 -3.51 23.27 -6.22
C PHE A 14 -2.07 23.75 -6.38
N ASN A 15 -1.16 23.24 -5.53
CA ASN A 15 0.23 23.60 -5.55
C ASN A 15 0.94 22.88 -6.70
N ARG A 16 1.47 23.63 -7.65
CA ARG A 16 2.19 23.09 -8.80
C ARG A 16 3.36 22.18 -8.40
N ASP A 17 4.05 22.48 -7.30
CA ASP A 17 5.20 21.67 -6.85
C ASP A 17 4.77 20.29 -6.38
N GLU A 18 3.57 20.16 -5.84
CA GLU A 18 2.97 18.90 -5.42
C GLU A 18 2.26 18.18 -6.58
N ASP A 19 1.75 18.91 -7.54
CA ASP A 19 1.03 18.41 -8.70
C ASP A 19 2.02 18.06 -9.85
N GLU A 20 2.16 18.95 -10.83
CA GLU A 20 3.01 18.73 -12.01
C GLU A 20 4.48 18.55 -11.65
N GLY A 21 4.99 19.33 -10.68
CA GLY A 21 6.39 19.25 -10.23
C GLY A 21 6.75 17.90 -9.64
N ALA A 22 5.82 17.24 -8.94
CA ALA A 22 6.03 15.87 -8.46
C ALA A 22 6.12 14.88 -9.62
N LEU A 23 5.30 15.04 -10.65
CA LEU A 23 5.33 14.20 -11.86
C LEU A 23 6.60 14.43 -12.68
N GLU A 24 7.04 15.67 -12.82
CA GLU A 24 8.30 16.04 -13.49
C GLU A 24 9.50 15.34 -12.82
N ARG A 25 9.57 15.37 -11.48
CA ARG A 25 10.62 14.66 -10.72
C ARG A 25 10.52 13.15 -10.88
N MET A 26 9.31 12.61 -10.88
CA MET A 26 9.07 11.17 -11.05
C MET A 26 9.47 10.72 -12.45
N ALA A 27 9.12 11.47 -13.50
CA ALA A 27 9.51 11.20 -14.87
C ALA A 27 11.03 11.26 -15.03
N ALA A 28 11.70 12.27 -14.46
CA ALA A 28 13.15 12.40 -14.51
C ALA A 28 13.88 11.24 -13.81
N TRP A 29 13.31 10.75 -12.68
CA TRP A 29 13.88 9.61 -11.95
C TRP A 29 13.67 8.28 -12.66
N ALA A 30 12.51 8.06 -13.27
CA ALA A 30 12.14 6.76 -13.85
C ALA A 30 12.51 6.63 -15.34
N GLY A 31 12.73 7.75 -16.05
CA GLY A 31 13.09 7.74 -17.46
C GLY A 31 12.14 6.92 -18.31
N ASP A 32 12.68 6.03 -19.13
CA ASP A 32 11.91 5.19 -20.06
C ASP A 32 11.09 4.08 -19.38
N GLU A 33 11.19 3.95 -18.06
CA GLU A 33 10.37 2.99 -17.29
C GLU A 33 8.90 3.43 -17.15
N ILE A 34 8.58 4.68 -17.49
CA ILE A 34 7.21 5.20 -17.47
C ILE A 34 6.72 5.37 -18.90
N ALA A 35 5.59 4.77 -19.21
CA ALA A 35 4.88 4.88 -20.48
C ALA A 35 3.49 5.49 -20.27
N GLU A 36 2.90 5.99 -21.33
CA GLU A 36 1.53 6.48 -21.31
C GLU A 36 0.55 5.37 -20.92
N SER A 37 -0.46 5.74 -20.14
CA SER A 37 -1.62 4.88 -19.91
C SER A 37 -2.55 4.90 -21.14
N GLU A 38 -3.39 3.88 -21.23
CA GLU A 38 -4.50 3.88 -22.19
C GLU A 38 -5.39 5.11 -22.02
N GLU A 39 -6.05 5.51 -23.09
CA GLU A 39 -6.91 6.68 -23.08
C GLU A 39 -8.11 6.47 -22.17
N THR A 40 -8.25 7.35 -21.17
CA THR A 40 -9.46 7.42 -20.36
C THR A 40 -10.39 8.45 -20.99
N ALA A 41 -11.56 8.02 -21.41
CA ALA A 41 -12.58 8.93 -21.90
C ALA A 41 -13.04 9.83 -20.76
N VAL A 42 -13.00 11.14 -21.00
CA VAL A 42 -13.51 12.16 -20.07
C VAL A 42 -14.50 13.01 -20.85
N GLU A 43 -15.74 13.04 -20.37
CA GLU A 43 -16.77 13.85 -21.03
C GLU A 43 -16.62 15.33 -20.63
N ASP A 44 -16.76 16.23 -21.58
CA ASP A 44 -16.67 17.68 -21.35
C ASP A 44 -17.66 18.16 -20.27
N ALA A 45 -18.83 17.51 -20.20
CA ALA A 45 -19.86 17.80 -19.20
C ALA A 45 -19.39 17.58 -17.73
N TRP A 46 -18.36 16.79 -17.51
CA TRP A 46 -17.80 16.56 -16.16
C TRP A 46 -16.98 17.74 -15.65
N GLY A 47 -16.62 18.68 -16.53
CA GLY A 47 -15.88 19.89 -16.16
C GLY A 47 -14.41 19.63 -15.76
N ILE A 48 -13.89 18.43 -15.97
CA ILE A 48 -12.52 18.05 -15.64
C ILE A 48 -11.55 18.67 -16.65
N VAL A 49 -10.49 19.29 -16.15
CA VAL A 49 -9.43 19.82 -17.01
C VAL A 49 -8.37 18.75 -17.22
N CYS A 50 -8.29 18.24 -18.44
CA CYS A 50 -7.30 17.26 -18.82
C CYS A 50 -6.00 17.94 -19.29
N GLY A 51 -4.86 17.31 -18.98
CA GLY A 51 -3.54 17.77 -19.39
C GLY A 51 -2.55 16.61 -19.45
N ARG A 52 -1.25 16.97 -19.59
CA ARG A 52 -0.17 15.99 -19.67
C ARG A 52 1.13 16.53 -19.10
N VAL A 53 1.88 15.67 -18.42
CA VAL A 53 3.26 15.92 -17.96
C VAL A 53 4.09 14.69 -18.36
N GLY A 54 4.91 14.81 -19.40
CA GLY A 54 5.60 13.66 -19.98
C GLY A 54 4.63 12.55 -20.36
N ALA A 55 4.87 11.34 -19.84
CA ALA A 55 3.99 10.18 -20.05
C ALA A 55 2.75 10.18 -19.12
N PHE A 56 2.66 11.09 -18.18
CA PHE A 56 1.51 11.17 -17.27
C PHE A 56 0.37 11.92 -17.94
N ARG A 57 -0.81 11.32 -17.96
CA ARG A 57 -2.07 12.01 -18.22
C ARG A 57 -2.54 12.63 -16.91
N THR A 58 -2.95 13.91 -16.93
CA THR A 58 -3.36 14.63 -15.73
C THR A 58 -4.83 15.05 -15.83
N PHE A 59 -5.48 15.08 -14.68
CA PHE A 59 -6.88 15.41 -14.51
C PHE A 59 -6.99 16.37 -13.33
N ARG A 60 -7.51 17.59 -13.59
CA ARG A 60 -7.67 18.59 -12.55
C ARG A 60 -9.14 18.92 -12.35
N PHE A 61 -9.57 18.78 -11.13
CA PHE A 61 -10.94 18.99 -10.68
C PHE A 61 -11.00 20.33 -9.94
N TYR A 62 -11.53 21.34 -10.57
CA TYR A 62 -11.69 22.66 -9.95
C TYR A 62 -13.06 22.78 -9.29
N PRO A 63 -13.18 23.32 -8.05
CA PRO A 63 -14.47 23.46 -7.34
C PRO A 63 -15.53 24.27 -8.09
N HIS A 64 -15.10 25.21 -8.94
CA HIS A 64 -16.03 26.03 -9.75
C HIS A 64 -16.51 25.33 -11.03
N ARG A 65 -15.97 24.13 -11.35
CA ARG A 65 -16.32 23.35 -12.54
C ARG A 65 -16.86 21.96 -12.21
N THR A 66 -16.43 21.41 -11.10
CA THR A 66 -16.80 20.07 -10.65
C THR A 66 -17.39 20.16 -9.24
N CYS A 67 -18.31 19.24 -8.91
CA CYS A 67 -18.82 19.17 -7.55
C CYS A 67 -17.75 18.56 -6.64
N GLY A 68 -17.26 19.31 -5.64
CA GLY A 68 -16.23 18.84 -4.70
C GLY A 68 -15.26 19.94 -4.24
N GLU A 69 -14.31 19.57 -3.40
CA GLU A 69 -13.32 20.49 -2.79
C GLU A 69 -12.11 20.81 -3.69
N GLY A 70 -11.99 20.11 -4.79
CA GLY A 70 -10.86 20.18 -5.69
C GLY A 70 -9.92 18.98 -5.54
N PHE A 71 -9.30 18.60 -6.66
CA PHE A 71 -8.49 17.40 -6.72
C PHE A 71 -7.57 17.45 -7.93
N PHE A 72 -6.40 16.83 -7.80
CA PHE A 72 -5.52 16.56 -8.91
C PHE A 72 -5.25 15.06 -8.99
N ALA A 73 -5.32 14.50 -10.18
CA ALA A 73 -4.95 13.10 -10.44
C ALA A 73 -4.05 13.02 -11.65
N ALA A 74 -3.17 12.02 -11.64
CA ALA A 74 -2.34 11.70 -12.80
C ALA A 74 -2.23 10.18 -12.95
N VAL A 75 -2.20 9.71 -14.20
CA VAL A 75 -2.14 8.28 -14.53
C VAL A 75 -1.03 8.03 -15.52
N ALA A 76 -0.23 7.01 -15.27
CA ALA A 76 0.77 6.48 -16.18
C ALA A 76 0.89 4.97 -16.04
N ARG A 77 1.61 4.31 -16.92
CA ARG A 77 1.92 2.88 -16.85
C ARG A 77 3.40 2.66 -16.67
N LYS A 78 3.76 1.58 -15.99
CA LYS A 78 5.12 1.07 -16.08
C LYS A 78 5.31 0.41 -17.44
N SER A 79 6.41 0.77 -18.14
CA SER A 79 6.78 0.17 -19.41
C SER A 79 6.84 -1.37 -19.31
N PHE A 80 6.47 -2.07 -20.38
CA PHE A 80 6.61 -3.53 -20.46
C PHE A 80 8.08 -3.94 -20.70
N ASP A 81 8.84 -3.10 -21.34
CA ASP A 81 10.23 -3.36 -21.72
C ASP A 81 11.19 -2.77 -20.67
N THR A 82 11.11 -3.31 -19.46
CA THR A 82 12.12 -3.03 -18.45
C THR A 82 13.16 -4.14 -18.50
N GLY A 83 14.10 -4.07 -19.44
CA GLY A 83 15.24 -5.00 -19.56
C GLY A 83 16.21 -5.01 -18.38
N GLY A 84 15.83 -4.39 -17.26
CA GLY A 84 16.56 -4.39 -16.01
C GLY A 84 16.14 -5.54 -15.11
N ARG A 85 17.05 -6.47 -14.79
CA ARG A 85 16.89 -7.34 -13.62
C ARG A 85 16.70 -6.43 -12.41
N VAL A 86 15.49 -6.46 -11.83
CA VAL A 86 15.24 -5.86 -10.52
C VAL A 86 16.21 -6.53 -9.53
N ARG A 87 17.30 -5.82 -9.18
CA ARG A 87 18.17 -6.27 -8.08
C ARG A 87 17.33 -6.15 -6.82
N THR A 88 16.81 -7.27 -6.37
CA THR A 88 16.19 -7.34 -5.05
C THR A 88 17.26 -6.93 -4.02
N PRO A 89 17.10 -5.80 -3.32
CA PRO A 89 18.06 -5.43 -2.28
C PRO A 89 18.15 -6.57 -1.28
N LYS A 90 19.36 -6.87 -0.79
CA LYS A 90 19.50 -7.83 0.31
C LYS A 90 18.71 -7.29 1.50
N ALA A 91 17.75 -8.06 2.00
CA ALA A 91 16.99 -7.71 3.18
C ALA A 91 17.96 -7.39 4.33
N ARG A 92 17.90 -6.17 4.83
CA ARG A 92 18.55 -5.78 6.08
C ARG A 92 17.73 -6.35 7.25
N ARG A 93 18.21 -6.16 8.47
CA ARG A 93 17.52 -6.61 9.67
C ARG A 93 16.10 -6.04 9.70
N THR A 94 15.09 -6.88 9.62
CA THR A 94 13.67 -6.47 9.75
C THR A 94 13.37 -6.04 11.19
N VAL A 95 12.45 -5.11 11.35
CA VAL A 95 11.94 -4.71 12.67
C VAL A 95 10.95 -5.75 13.24
N PHE A 96 10.45 -6.65 12.38
CA PHE A 96 9.51 -7.70 12.76
C PHE A 96 10.26 -8.90 13.34
N ALA A 97 10.08 -9.15 14.64
CA ALA A 97 10.60 -10.33 15.33
C ALA A 97 9.64 -11.51 15.15
N ALA A 98 10.19 -12.71 14.99
CA ALA A 98 9.38 -13.92 14.99
C ALA A 98 8.75 -14.12 16.38
N VAL A 99 7.47 -14.51 16.42
CA VAL A 99 6.79 -14.91 17.65
C VAL A 99 7.10 -16.37 17.98
N ASP A 100 7.09 -16.73 19.27
CA ASP A 100 7.24 -18.11 19.70
C ASP A 100 6.00 -18.96 19.34
N ARG A 101 6.16 -20.29 19.42
CA ARG A 101 5.12 -21.25 19.03
C ARG A 101 3.82 -21.09 19.83
N LYS A 102 3.92 -20.75 21.12
CA LYS A 102 2.75 -20.58 21.99
C LYS A 102 1.97 -19.33 21.59
N THR A 103 2.67 -18.23 21.41
CA THR A 103 2.10 -16.97 20.92
C THR A 103 1.48 -17.16 19.54
N ALA A 104 2.19 -17.81 18.60
CA ALA A 104 1.63 -18.12 17.27
C ALA A 104 0.34 -18.94 17.34
N GLY A 105 0.27 -19.91 18.24
CA GLY A 105 -0.93 -20.71 18.47
C GLY A 105 -2.12 -19.91 18.99
N GLU A 106 -1.86 -18.93 19.87
CA GLU A 106 -2.90 -18.01 20.35
C GLU A 106 -3.38 -17.10 19.22
N LEU A 107 -2.45 -16.51 18.45
CA LEU A 107 -2.79 -15.62 17.33
C LEU A 107 -3.58 -16.35 16.22
N ALA A 108 -3.24 -17.61 15.96
CA ALA A 108 -3.90 -18.45 14.96
C ALA A 108 -5.41 -18.63 15.23
N ARG A 109 -5.84 -18.59 16.47
CA ARG A 109 -7.27 -18.69 16.86
C ARG A 109 -8.11 -17.52 16.35
N TRP A 110 -7.46 -16.36 16.13
CA TRP A 110 -8.11 -15.12 15.76
C TRP A 110 -8.23 -14.90 14.24
N VAL A 111 -7.63 -15.77 13.44
CA VAL A 111 -7.66 -15.67 11.97
C VAL A 111 -8.28 -16.92 11.35
N ARG A 112 -9.03 -16.74 10.26
CA ARG A 112 -9.74 -17.84 9.59
C ARG A 112 -8.82 -18.81 8.86
N ASP A 113 -7.70 -18.32 8.33
CA ASP A 113 -6.69 -19.10 7.59
C ASP A 113 -5.31 -18.87 8.20
N PRO A 114 -4.99 -19.50 9.33
CA PRO A 114 -3.70 -19.30 9.99
C PRO A 114 -2.52 -19.84 9.19
N ASP A 115 -2.72 -20.87 8.35
CA ASP A 115 -1.65 -21.47 7.55
C ASP A 115 -1.20 -20.54 6.41
N GLY A 116 -2.15 -19.78 5.85
CA GLY A 116 -1.91 -18.77 4.85
C GLY A 116 -1.31 -17.48 5.40
N MET A 117 -1.16 -17.35 6.73
CA MET A 117 -0.68 -16.14 7.39
C MET A 117 0.74 -16.31 7.95
N ARG A 118 1.38 -15.16 8.22
CA ARG A 118 2.61 -15.07 9.00
C ARG A 118 2.41 -14.11 10.16
N PHE A 119 2.91 -14.52 11.32
CA PHE A 119 2.83 -13.77 12.55
C PHE A 119 4.21 -13.26 12.96
N ALA A 120 4.27 -12.01 13.39
CA ALA A 120 5.47 -11.42 13.95
C ALA A 120 5.12 -10.33 14.96
N ALA A 121 6.11 -9.85 15.69
CA ALA A 121 5.94 -8.80 16.66
C ALA A 121 6.86 -7.62 16.39
N VAL A 122 6.37 -6.41 16.68
CA VAL A 122 7.16 -5.19 16.81
C VAL A 122 6.88 -4.65 18.21
N ALA A 123 7.92 -4.56 19.02
CA ALA A 123 7.76 -4.32 20.47
C ALA A 123 6.74 -5.32 21.03
N ASP A 124 5.69 -4.84 21.69
CA ASP A 124 4.66 -5.67 22.34
C ASP A 124 3.47 -6.00 21.43
N THR A 125 3.41 -5.44 20.21
CA THR A 125 2.27 -5.62 19.30
C THR A 125 2.54 -6.73 18.30
N CYS A 126 1.63 -7.68 18.21
CA CYS A 126 1.63 -8.77 17.25
C CYS A 126 0.90 -8.35 15.97
N TYR A 127 1.48 -8.73 14.83
CA TYR A 127 0.97 -8.44 13.49
C TYR A 127 0.80 -9.73 12.70
N ALA A 128 -0.12 -9.68 11.74
CA ALA A 128 -0.28 -10.75 10.75
C ALA A 128 -0.35 -10.18 9.33
N TRP A 129 0.18 -10.93 8.37
CA TRP A 129 0.05 -10.67 6.92
C TRP A 129 0.01 -11.98 6.16
N TYR A 130 -0.47 -11.95 4.92
CA TYR A 130 -0.50 -13.13 4.07
C TYR A 130 0.92 -13.65 3.77
N ALA A 131 1.11 -14.96 3.84
CA ALA A 131 2.42 -15.60 3.65
C ALA A 131 3.11 -15.17 2.35
N ALA A 132 2.33 -14.98 1.27
CA ALA A 132 2.82 -14.51 -0.02
C ALA A 132 3.48 -13.12 0.01
N GLN A 133 3.20 -12.30 1.03
CA GLN A 133 3.76 -10.95 1.19
C GLN A 133 5.04 -10.93 2.03
N THR A 134 5.47 -12.06 2.60
CA THR A 134 6.54 -12.11 3.60
C THR A 134 7.85 -11.49 3.10
N ASP A 135 8.25 -11.80 1.86
CA ASP A 135 9.50 -11.27 1.31
C ASP A 135 9.43 -9.77 1.05
N ALA A 136 8.26 -9.27 0.59
CA ALA A 136 8.04 -7.85 0.42
C ALA A 136 8.06 -7.10 1.78
N VAL A 137 7.39 -7.63 2.80
CA VAL A 137 7.37 -7.05 4.15
C VAL A 137 8.79 -6.99 4.73
N ARG A 138 9.56 -8.07 4.62
CA ARG A 138 10.96 -8.11 5.10
C ARG A 138 11.85 -7.11 4.36
N LEU A 139 11.71 -7.06 3.03
CA LEU A 139 12.50 -6.16 2.20
C LEU A 139 12.21 -4.69 2.54
N LEU A 140 10.93 -4.33 2.54
CA LEU A 140 10.50 -2.95 2.77
C LEU A 140 10.80 -2.51 4.20
N SER A 141 10.52 -3.32 5.21
CA SER A 141 10.81 -2.99 6.61
C SER A 141 12.31 -2.87 6.93
N GLY A 142 13.16 -3.51 6.11
CA GLY A 142 14.62 -3.37 6.22
C GLY A 142 15.20 -2.17 5.46
N ALA A 143 14.42 -1.57 4.55
CA ALA A 143 14.88 -0.49 3.67
C ALA A 143 14.22 0.86 3.97
N LEU A 144 13.00 0.86 4.51
CA LEU A 144 12.15 2.02 4.71
C LEU A 144 11.65 2.08 6.17
N PRO A 145 11.31 3.25 6.69
CA PRO A 145 10.59 3.41 7.96
C PRO A 145 9.13 2.99 7.76
N VAL A 146 8.87 1.69 7.81
CA VAL A 146 7.50 1.15 7.67
C VAL A 146 6.73 1.42 8.94
N ILE A 147 5.69 2.24 8.86
CA ILE A 147 4.83 2.60 10.00
C ILE A 147 3.81 1.49 10.27
N TYR A 148 3.30 0.85 9.22
CA TYR A 148 2.26 -0.16 9.30
C TYR A 148 2.45 -1.25 8.24
N SER A 149 2.24 -2.52 8.60
CA SER A 149 2.26 -3.64 7.66
C SER A 149 1.37 -4.77 8.13
N GLY A 150 0.50 -5.26 7.25
CA GLY A 150 -0.48 -6.28 7.57
C GLY A 150 -1.58 -5.76 8.50
N VAL A 151 -2.04 -6.57 9.43
CA VAL A 151 -3.03 -6.20 10.45
C VAL A 151 -2.41 -6.31 11.84
N ALA A 152 -2.61 -5.29 12.68
CA ALA A 152 -2.30 -5.38 14.09
C ALA A 152 -3.34 -6.29 14.76
N LEU A 153 -2.89 -7.41 15.33
CA LEU A 153 -3.76 -8.33 16.06
C LEU A 153 -3.94 -7.90 17.51
N GLY A 154 -2.90 -7.32 18.10
CA GLY A 154 -2.92 -6.88 19.48
C GLY A 154 -1.70 -7.35 20.27
N GLN A 155 -1.80 -7.35 21.59
CA GLN A 155 -0.74 -7.75 22.50
C GLN A 155 -1.10 -9.08 23.19
N VAL A 156 -0.14 -10.00 23.26
CA VAL A 156 -0.34 -11.26 24.00
C VAL A 156 0.22 -11.11 25.41
N PHE A 157 -0.68 -11.13 26.38
CA PHE A 157 -0.33 -11.06 27.79
C PHE A 157 -0.72 -12.36 28.50
N LYS A 158 0.22 -13.02 29.18
CA LYS A 158 0.03 -14.31 29.86
C LYS A 158 -0.61 -15.39 28.98
N GLY A 159 -0.32 -15.35 27.66
CA GLY A 159 -0.83 -16.34 26.69
C GLY A 159 -2.25 -16.06 26.18
N VAL A 160 -2.80 -14.88 26.43
CA VAL A 160 -4.11 -14.44 25.95
C VAL A 160 -3.93 -13.16 25.12
N LEU A 161 -4.53 -13.12 23.92
CA LEU A 161 -4.52 -11.92 23.08
C LEU A 161 -5.47 -10.86 23.66
N LYS A 162 -4.92 -9.66 23.89
CA LYS A 162 -5.67 -8.43 24.02
C LYS A 162 -5.76 -7.81 22.62
N PRO A 163 -6.93 -7.88 21.96
CA PRO A 163 -7.04 -7.50 20.55
C PRO A 163 -6.84 -6.01 20.33
N ASP A 164 -6.25 -5.68 19.18
CA ASP A 164 -6.15 -4.32 18.68
C ASP A 164 -7.46 -3.94 17.96
N PRO A 165 -7.94 -2.68 18.02
CA PRO A 165 -9.11 -2.23 17.27
C PRO A 165 -9.03 -2.49 15.77
N ALA A 166 -7.84 -2.47 15.17
CA ALA A 166 -7.64 -2.77 13.73
C ALA A 166 -8.11 -4.18 13.35
N LEU A 167 -8.10 -5.13 14.31
CA LEU A 167 -8.57 -6.48 14.06
C LEU A 167 -10.05 -6.54 13.69
N ALA A 168 -10.86 -5.59 14.17
CA ALA A 168 -12.29 -5.52 13.83
C ALA A 168 -12.58 -5.25 12.34
N PHE A 169 -11.62 -4.63 11.64
CA PHE A 169 -11.71 -4.31 10.21
C PHE A 169 -11.03 -5.36 9.32
N PHE A 170 -10.51 -6.41 9.90
CA PHE A 170 -9.83 -7.45 9.16
C PHE A 170 -10.81 -8.51 8.64
N ASP A 171 -10.92 -8.64 7.32
CA ASP A 171 -11.81 -9.62 6.69
C ASP A 171 -11.50 -11.07 7.07
N GLY A 172 -10.23 -11.36 7.38
CA GLY A 172 -9.77 -12.65 7.84
C GLY A 172 -10.01 -12.94 9.31
N LEU A 173 -10.72 -12.10 10.06
CA LEU A 173 -11.04 -12.32 11.47
C LEU A 173 -11.89 -13.58 11.67
N CYS A 174 -11.47 -14.44 12.58
CA CYS A 174 -12.27 -15.56 13.09
C CYS A 174 -13.25 -15.03 14.15
N ARG A 175 -14.50 -14.77 13.72
CA ARG A 175 -15.53 -14.20 14.64
C ARG A 175 -15.84 -15.08 15.84
N GLY A 176 -15.62 -16.41 15.73
CA GLY A 176 -15.78 -17.33 16.86
C GLY A 176 -14.74 -17.18 17.97
N ALA A 177 -13.68 -16.42 17.74
CA ALA A 177 -12.69 -16.09 18.77
C ALA A 177 -13.11 -14.90 19.65
N LEU A 178 -14.08 -14.09 19.20
CA LEU A 178 -14.58 -12.96 19.96
C LEU A 178 -15.31 -13.45 21.21
N PRO A 179 -15.08 -12.84 22.39
CA PRO A 179 -15.86 -13.15 23.59
C PRO A 179 -17.32 -12.82 23.32
N VAL A 180 -18.21 -13.81 23.62
CA VAL A 180 -19.65 -13.56 23.61
C VAL A 180 -19.96 -12.71 24.84
N ALA A 181 -20.57 -11.53 24.61
CA ALA A 181 -21.01 -10.66 25.69
C ALA A 181 -22.21 -11.25 26.44
#